data_91079fc9963460f735e4b196b29f2e03
#
_entry.id   91079fc9963460f735e4b196b29f2e03
#
_cell.length_a   1.000
_cell.length_b   1.000
_cell.length_c   1.000
_cell.angle_alpha   90.00
_cell.angle_beta   90.00
_cell.angle_gamma   90.00
#
_symmetry.space_group_name_H-M   'P 1'
#
loop_
_entity.id
_entity.type
_entity.pdbx_description
1 polymer ?
#
loop_
_entity_poly.entity_id
_entity_poly.type
_entity_poly.pdbx_seq_one_letter_code
_entity_poly.pdbx_strand_id
1 'polypeptide(L)'
;KLIDDAIIDNPPLTIKEGNIIKDHFNEELDELRYLRDHGKQWLVDFEQKEREKTGIKNLKVGYNRVFGYYIEVTKGSLDLVKDEFEYTRKQSLSNAERFITPELKDMESKILSAQDKIQKLEYVLFTQVRNETKKEVHLIQDVSKIIARVDVYQSLAMLASE
;
A
#
# COMPACT_ATOMS: atom_id res chain seq x y z
N LYS A 1 -4.07 -25.17 -5.56
CA LYS A 1 -3.16 -24.91 -4.42
C LYS A 1 -2.29 -23.68 -4.65
N LEU A 2 -1.41 -23.63 -5.70
CA LEU A 2 -0.53 -22.46 -5.91
C LEU A 2 -1.28 -21.14 -6.03
N ILE A 3 -2.35 -21.06 -6.84
CA ILE A 3 -3.17 -19.85 -6.98
C ILE A 3 -3.83 -19.50 -5.65
N ASP A 4 -4.39 -20.46 -4.97
CA ASP A 4 -5.05 -20.29 -3.70
C ASP A 4 -4.10 -19.82 -2.58
N ASP A 5 -2.87 -20.32 -2.58
CA ASP A 5 -1.84 -19.90 -1.63
C ASP A 5 -1.31 -18.48 -1.92
N ALA A 6 -1.28 -18.06 -3.20
CA ALA A 6 -0.62 -16.85 -3.64
C ALA A 6 -1.55 -15.63 -3.83
N ILE A 7 -2.75 -15.86 -4.34
CA ILE A 7 -3.68 -14.79 -4.78
C ILE A 7 -4.78 -14.60 -3.75
N ILE A 8 -5.12 -13.33 -3.45
CA ILE A 8 -6.22 -13.01 -2.55
C ILE A 8 -7.57 -13.48 -3.12
N ASP A 9 -8.56 -13.70 -2.24
CA ASP A 9 -9.85 -14.27 -2.63
C ASP A 9 -10.68 -13.38 -3.57
N ASN A 10 -10.54 -12.05 -3.42
CA ASN A 10 -11.20 -11.04 -4.27
C ASN A 10 -10.15 -10.11 -4.89
N PRO A 11 -9.42 -10.57 -5.93
CA PRO A 11 -8.38 -9.76 -6.53
C PRO A 11 -8.97 -8.56 -7.30
N PRO A 12 -8.26 -7.43 -7.36
CA PRO A 12 -8.68 -6.28 -8.15
C PRO A 12 -8.73 -6.61 -9.64
N LEU A 13 -9.44 -5.80 -10.41
CA LEU A 13 -9.61 -6.01 -11.85
C LEU A 13 -8.29 -5.85 -12.63
N THR A 14 -7.38 -5.05 -12.11
CA THR A 14 -6.09 -4.80 -12.77
C THR A 14 -4.92 -4.97 -11.81
N ILE A 15 -3.81 -5.49 -12.31
CA ILE A 15 -2.54 -5.64 -11.55
C ILE A 15 -2.02 -4.28 -11.06
N LYS A 16 -2.36 -3.19 -11.75
CA LYS A 16 -1.90 -1.83 -11.41
C LYS A 16 -2.47 -1.32 -10.10
N GLU A 17 -3.59 -1.84 -9.66
CA GLU A 17 -4.22 -1.48 -8.38
C GLU A 17 -3.43 -2.03 -7.19
N GLY A 18 -2.62 -3.08 -7.41
CA GLY A 18 -1.86 -3.75 -6.36
C GLY A 18 -2.74 -4.59 -5.43
N ASN A 19 -2.15 -5.09 -4.36
CA ASN A 19 -2.81 -5.92 -3.35
C ASN A 19 -3.44 -7.21 -3.93
N ILE A 20 -2.67 -7.90 -4.78
CA ILE A 20 -3.09 -9.14 -5.45
C ILE A 20 -2.56 -10.36 -4.72
N ILE A 21 -1.37 -10.26 -4.14
CA ILE A 21 -0.66 -11.35 -3.47
C ILE A 21 -1.11 -11.45 -2.02
N LYS A 22 -1.41 -12.66 -1.55
CA LYS A 22 -1.73 -12.92 -0.13
C LYS A 22 -0.57 -12.57 0.78
N ASP A 23 -0.91 -12.14 2.02
CA ASP A 23 0.07 -12.00 3.09
C ASP A 23 0.73 -13.34 3.39
N HIS A 24 1.97 -13.32 3.79
CA HIS A 24 2.80 -14.49 4.08
C HIS A 24 3.15 -15.37 2.88
N PHE A 25 2.82 -14.94 1.66
CA PHE A 25 3.29 -15.62 0.44
C PHE A 25 4.74 -15.31 0.11
N ASN A 26 5.19 -14.09 0.41
CA ASN A 26 6.58 -13.66 0.17
C ASN A 26 7.04 -12.72 1.29
N GLU A 27 8.13 -13.09 1.96
CA GLU A 27 8.67 -12.39 3.13
C GLU A 27 9.10 -10.95 2.82
N GLU A 28 9.76 -10.72 1.68
CA GLU A 28 10.17 -9.37 1.25
C GLU A 28 8.96 -8.45 1.03
N LEU A 29 7.88 -9.00 0.46
CA LEU A 29 6.64 -8.25 0.26
C LEU A 29 5.98 -7.87 1.59
N ASP A 30 5.98 -8.78 2.55
CA ASP A 30 5.43 -8.55 3.89
C ASP A 30 6.24 -7.48 4.65
N GLU A 31 7.57 -7.50 4.56
CA GLU A 31 8.44 -6.47 5.14
C GLU A 31 8.17 -5.08 4.54
N LEU A 32 8.00 -4.99 3.22
CA LEU A 32 7.69 -3.74 2.53
C LEU A 32 6.30 -3.21 2.92
N ARG A 33 5.31 -4.08 3.05
CA ARG A 33 3.96 -3.73 3.52
C ARG A 33 3.99 -3.23 4.96
N TYR A 34 4.72 -3.93 5.82
CA TYR A 34 4.94 -3.51 7.21
C TYR A 34 5.53 -2.10 7.27
N LEU A 35 6.57 -1.82 6.50
CA LEU A 35 7.18 -0.48 6.43
C LEU A 35 6.20 0.59 5.97
N ARG A 36 5.39 0.32 4.94
CA ARG A 36 4.35 1.23 4.44
C ARG A 36 3.30 1.55 5.52
N ASP A 37 2.81 0.53 6.19
CA ASP A 37 1.70 0.66 7.14
C ASP A 37 2.15 1.30 8.45
N HIS A 38 3.33 0.96 8.93
CA HIS A 38 3.94 1.60 10.10
C HIS A 38 4.47 3.00 9.81
N GLY A 39 4.73 3.33 8.55
CA GLY A 39 5.03 4.70 8.14
C GLY A 39 3.92 5.69 8.47
N LYS A 40 2.65 5.28 8.41
CA LYS A 40 1.51 6.11 8.82
C LYS A 40 1.48 6.34 10.34
N GLN A 41 1.72 5.29 11.10
CA GLN A 41 1.80 5.40 12.56
C GLN A 41 2.97 6.28 12.97
N TRP A 42 4.13 6.12 12.32
CA TRP A 42 5.29 6.97 12.55
C TRP A 42 4.97 8.46 12.35
N LEU A 43 4.18 8.83 11.34
CA LEU A 43 3.77 10.22 11.12
C LEU A 43 2.90 10.78 12.25
N VAL A 44 2.03 9.96 12.82
CA VAL A 44 1.22 10.34 13.99
C VAL A 44 2.11 10.54 15.23
N ASP A 45 3.00 9.60 15.47
CA ASP A 45 3.94 9.66 16.60
C ASP A 45 4.93 10.83 16.44
N PHE A 46 5.39 11.11 15.23
CA PHE A 46 6.22 12.26 14.90
C PHE A 46 5.48 13.58 15.16
N GLU A 47 4.21 13.71 14.75
CA GLU A 47 3.41 14.89 15.03
C GLU A 47 3.30 15.15 16.53
N GLN A 48 3.05 14.12 17.32
CA GLN A 48 2.96 14.24 18.76
C GLN A 48 4.32 14.62 19.39
N LYS A 49 5.41 13.97 18.98
CA LYS A 49 6.77 14.27 19.41
C LYS A 49 7.14 15.72 19.12
N GLU A 50 6.81 16.21 17.92
CA GLU A 50 7.09 17.61 17.55
C GLU A 50 6.22 18.62 18.34
N ARG A 51 4.98 18.27 18.65
CA ARG A 51 4.15 19.11 19.56
C ARG A 51 4.73 19.21 20.96
N GLU A 52 5.21 18.12 21.50
CA GLU A 52 5.85 18.07 22.82
C GLU A 52 7.17 18.85 22.84
N LYS A 53 8.02 18.64 21.82
CA LYS A 53 9.32 19.30 21.65
C LYS A 53 9.19 20.82 21.50
N THR A 54 8.23 21.29 20.70
CA THR A 54 8.07 22.69 20.37
C THR A 54 7.12 23.45 21.31
N GLY A 55 6.24 22.73 22.03
CA GLY A 55 5.16 23.31 22.82
C GLY A 55 3.99 23.84 21.96
N ILE A 56 4.02 23.63 20.64
CA ILE A 56 3.00 24.12 19.70
C ILE A 56 1.84 23.11 19.63
N LYS A 57 0.80 23.31 20.41
CA LYS A 57 -0.34 22.39 20.52
C LYS A 57 -1.12 22.17 19.23
N ASN A 58 -1.16 23.16 18.35
CA ASN A 58 -1.90 23.14 17.08
C ASN A 58 -1.02 22.81 15.87
N LEU A 59 0.21 22.35 16.08
CA LEU A 59 1.08 21.81 15.04
C LEU A 59 0.40 20.59 14.40
N LYS A 60 0.46 20.48 13.07
CA LYS A 60 -0.06 19.34 12.30
C LYS A 60 0.95 18.88 11.28
N VAL A 61 0.99 17.58 11.06
CA VAL A 61 1.71 16.99 9.92
C VAL A 61 0.72 16.74 8.78
N GLY A 62 1.06 17.17 7.58
CA GLY A 62 0.24 17.01 6.38
C GLY A 62 1.06 16.58 5.18
N TYR A 63 0.38 16.30 4.08
CA TYR A 63 0.99 15.91 2.82
C TYR A 63 0.56 16.84 1.68
N ASN A 64 1.52 17.23 0.85
CA ASN A 64 1.29 18.01 -0.36
C ASN A 64 1.96 17.31 -1.56
N ARG A 65 1.26 17.23 -2.69
CA ARG A 65 1.77 16.55 -3.89
C ARG A 65 3.03 17.19 -4.51
N VAL A 66 3.28 18.47 -4.22
CA VAL A 66 4.41 19.21 -4.82
C VAL A 66 5.69 19.03 -4.03
N PHE A 67 5.63 19.08 -2.69
CA PHE A 67 6.82 19.04 -1.83
C PHE A 67 6.79 17.97 -0.73
N GLY A 68 5.78 17.12 -0.73
CA GLY A 68 5.67 15.96 0.15
C GLY A 68 5.12 16.25 1.53
N TYR A 69 5.58 15.53 2.55
CA TYR A 69 5.16 15.74 3.93
C TYR A 69 5.71 17.05 4.50
N TYR A 70 4.89 17.71 5.31
CA TYR A 70 5.21 19.00 5.93
C TYR A 70 4.63 19.11 7.34
N ILE A 71 5.25 19.99 8.13
CA ILE A 71 4.73 20.46 9.40
C ILE A 71 4.01 21.79 9.16
N GLU A 72 2.77 21.92 9.59
CA GLU A 72 2.00 23.16 9.50
C GLU A 72 1.87 23.81 10.89
N VAL A 73 2.28 25.07 10.98
CA VAL A 73 2.21 25.89 12.19
C VAL A 73 1.39 27.13 11.87
N THR A 74 0.39 27.43 12.68
CA THR A 74 -0.42 28.66 12.54
C THR A 74 0.41 29.90 12.82
N LYS A 75 0.08 31.01 12.15
CA LYS A 75 0.83 32.29 12.31
C LYS A 75 0.91 32.77 13.75
N GLY A 76 -0.12 32.54 14.57
CA GLY A 76 -0.12 32.88 15.97
C GLY A 76 0.83 32.08 16.87
N SER A 77 1.44 31.03 16.34
CA SER A 77 2.40 30.18 17.06
C SER A 77 3.81 30.20 16.45
N LEU A 78 4.06 31.06 15.47
CA LEU A 78 5.37 31.12 14.80
C LEU A 78 6.49 31.55 15.72
N ASP A 79 6.21 32.37 16.72
CA ASP A 79 7.20 32.82 17.71
C ASP A 79 7.77 31.66 18.56
N LEU A 80 7.08 30.50 18.56
CA LEU A 80 7.54 29.30 19.21
C LEU A 80 8.46 28.44 18.32
N VAL A 81 8.56 28.75 17.03
CA VAL A 81 9.44 28.06 16.10
C VAL A 81 10.85 28.62 16.24
N LYS A 82 11.74 27.83 16.85
CA LYS A 82 13.13 28.20 17.10
C LYS A 82 14.06 27.61 16.04
N ASP A 83 15.20 28.24 15.80
CA ASP A 83 16.22 27.77 14.85
C ASP A 83 16.76 26.37 15.19
N GLU A 84 16.81 26.02 16.50
CA GLU A 84 17.25 24.71 16.98
C GLU A 84 16.38 23.53 16.50
N PHE A 85 15.18 23.79 15.97
CA PHE A 85 14.28 22.74 15.47
C PHE A 85 14.58 22.33 14.04
N GLU A 86 15.47 23.03 13.35
CA GLU A 86 15.87 22.78 11.95
C GLU A 86 14.68 22.81 10.97
N TYR A 87 13.69 23.65 11.25
CA TYR A 87 12.51 23.83 10.42
C TYR A 87 12.83 24.68 9.19
N THR A 88 12.88 24.05 8.02
CA THR A 88 13.04 24.75 6.75
C THR A 88 11.68 25.13 6.19
N ARG A 89 11.41 26.45 6.09
CA ARG A 89 10.17 26.98 5.50
C ARG A 89 10.04 26.60 4.03
N LYS A 90 8.86 26.10 3.63
CA LYS A 90 8.54 25.72 2.25
C LYS A 90 7.39 26.52 1.65
N GLN A 91 6.38 26.87 2.44
CA GLN A 91 5.22 27.56 1.94
C GLN A 91 4.62 28.45 3.03
N SER A 92 4.26 29.69 2.65
CA SER A 92 3.48 30.63 3.48
C SER A 92 2.04 30.63 3.00
N LEU A 93 1.11 30.46 3.92
CA LEU A 93 -0.32 30.56 3.71
C LEU A 93 -0.86 31.83 4.41
N SER A 94 -2.13 32.16 4.19
CA SER A 94 -2.78 33.30 4.84
C SER A 94 -2.77 33.22 6.37
N ASN A 95 -2.95 32.01 6.94
CA ASN A 95 -3.12 31.75 8.37
C ASN A 95 -2.07 30.80 8.97
N ALA A 96 -1.19 30.22 8.17
CA ALA A 96 -0.21 29.25 8.63
C ALA A 96 1.07 29.29 7.78
N GLU A 97 2.11 28.65 8.28
CA GLU A 97 3.34 28.36 7.53
C GLU A 97 3.66 26.88 7.54
N ARG A 98 4.25 26.40 6.44
CA ARG A 98 4.61 25.00 6.24
C ARG A 98 6.11 24.85 6.20
N PHE A 99 6.57 23.88 6.99
CA PHE A 99 7.98 23.58 7.17
C PHE A 99 8.26 22.12 6.84
N ILE A 100 9.53 21.84 6.54
CA ILE A 100 10.04 20.47 6.45
C ILE A 100 11.23 20.32 7.40
N THR A 101 11.48 19.08 7.83
CA THR A 101 12.68 18.70 8.59
C THR A 101 13.44 17.59 7.86
N PRO A 102 14.74 17.41 8.13
CA PRO A 102 15.51 16.30 7.57
C PRO A 102 14.92 14.94 7.93
N GLU A 103 14.48 14.75 9.20
CA GLU A 103 13.84 13.52 9.69
C GLU A 103 12.56 13.18 8.90
N LEU A 104 11.70 14.18 8.65
CA LEU A 104 10.47 14.00 7.89
C LEU A 104 10.74 13.64 6.42
N LYS A 105 11.78 14.23 5.82
CA LYS A 105 12.19 13.93 4.45
C LYS A 105 12.79 12.55 4.27
N ASP A 106 13.59 12.08 5.22
CA ASP A 106 14.15 10.72 5.21
C ASP A 106 13.02 9.68 5.28
N MET A 107 12.06 9.87 6.19
CA MET A 107 10.91 8.96 6.32
C MET A 107 10.00 8.98 5.08
N GLU A 108 9.75 10.15 4.50
CA GLU A 108 9.04 10.28 3.23
C GLU A 108 9.69 9.42 2.13
N SER A 109 11.00 9.53 1.98
CA SER A 109 11.76 8.75 0.99
C SER A 109 11.62 7.25 1.20
N LYS A 110 11.66 6.78 2.45
CA LYS A 110 11.47 5.37 2.82
C LYS A 110 10.06 4.88 2.48
N ILE A 111 9.02 5.63 2.84
CA ILE A 111 7.62 5.28 2.57
C ILE A 111 7.35 5.21 1.06
N LEU A 112 7.78 6.23 0.30
CA LEU A 112 7.58 6.26 -1.16
C LEU A 112 8.33 5.13 -1.87
N SER A 113 9.58 4.87 -1.46
CA SER A 113 10.36 3.77 -2.05
C SER A 113 9.76 2.40 -1.74
N ALA A 114 9.17 2.20 -0.56
CA ALA A 114 8.48 0.96 -0.21
C ALA A 114 7.26 0.74 -1.11
N GLN A 115 6.45 1.77 -1.37
CA GLN A 115 5.28 1.68 -2.23
C GLN A 115 5.64 1.27 -3.66
N ASP A 116 6.67 1.88 -4.24
CA ASP A 116 7.15 1.52 -5.58
C ASP A 116 7.69 0.09 -5.65
N LYS A 117 8.41 -0.35 -4.61
CA LYS A 117 8.92 -1.71 -4.52
C LYS A 117 7.81 -2.73 -4.38
N ILE A 118 6.79 -2.47 -3.56
CA ILE A 118 5.60 -3.32 -3.42
C ILE A 118 4.96 -3.56 -4.78
N GLN A 119 4.66 -2.51 -5.55
CA GLN A 119 4.02 -2.67 -6.87
C GLN A 119 4.87 -3.51 -7.83
N LYS A 120 6.17 -3.27 -7.88
CA LYS A 120 7.09 -4.04 -8.74
C LYS A 120 7.16 -5.50 -8.32
N LEU A 121 7.28 -5.77 -7.01
CA LEU A 121 7.39 -7.13 -6.49
C LEU A 121 6.09 -7.91 -6.67
N GLU A 122 4.94 -7.32 -6.42
CA GLU A 122 3.62 -7.93 -6.68
C GLU A 122 3.46 -8.30 -8.17
N TYR A 123 3.89 -7.44 -9.08
CA TYR A 123 3.87 -7.75 -10.52
C TYR A 123 4.76 -8.94 -10.87
N VAL A 124 5.96 -9.02 -10.30
CA VAL A 124 6.89 -10.15 -10.50
C VAL A 124 6.29 -11.43 -9.96
N LEU A 125 5.80 -11.44 -8.72
CA LEU A 125 5.20 -12.60 -8.07
C LEU A 125 3.95 -13.08 -8.82
N PHE A 126 3.06 -12.18 -9.21
CA PHE A 126 1.89 -12.51 -10.04
C PHE A 126 2.30 -13.14 -11.37
N THR A 127 3.32 -12.59 -12.01
CA THR A 127 3.83 -13.12 -13.30
C THR A 127 4.40 -14.52 -13.12
N GLN A 128 5.08 -14.81 -12.02
CA GLN A 128 5.57 -16.14 -11.68
C GLN A 128 4.41 -17.14 -11.50
N VAL A 129 3.42 -16.78 -10.66
CA VAL A 129 2.22 -17.63 -10.45
C VAL A 129 1.48 -17.90 -11.76
N ARG A 130 1.27 -16.87 -12.58
CA ARG A 130 0.65 -17.00 -13.90
C ARG A 130 1.43 -17.96 -14.81
N ASN A 131 2.75 -17.83 -14.87
CA ASN A 131 3.59 -18.65 -15.74
C ASN A 131 3.62 -20.12 -15.28
N GLU A 132 3.66 -20.37 -13.98
CA GLU A 132 3.54 -21.73 -13.43
C GLU A 132 2.16 -22.33 -13.75
N THR A 133 1.07 -21.56 -13.54
CA THR A 133 -0.28 -22.02 -13.89
C THR A 133 -0.42 -22.32 -15.38
N LYS A 134 0.23 -21.51 -16.24
CA LYS A 134 0.21 -21.71 -17.69
C LYS A 134 0.79 -23.06 -18.12
N LYS A 135 1.74 -23.63 -17.39
CA LYS A 135 2.30 -24.95 -17.71
C LYS A 135 1.24 -26.05 -17.64
N GLU A 136 0.26 -25.90 -16.75
CA GLU A 136 -0.82 -26.87 -16.52
C GLU A 136 -2.13 -26.53 -17.27
N VAL A 137 -2.11 -25.54 -18.17
CA VAL A 137 -3.34 -25.03 -18.81
C VAL A 137 -4.11 -26.11 -19.58
N HIS A 138 -3.41 -27.03 -20.24
CA HIS A 138 -4.04 -28.13 -21.01
C HIS A 138 -4.79 -29.07 -20.07
N LEU A 139 -4.18 -29.45 -18.95
CA LEU A 139 -4.84 -30.26 -17.92
C LEU A 139 -6.08 -29.60 -17.36
N ILE A 140 -5.99 -28.31 -17.03
CA ILE A 140 -7.11 -27.50 -16.52
C ILE A 140 -8.27 -27.49 -17.55
N GLN A 141 -7.95 -27.26 -18.83
CA GLN A 141 -8.94 -27.24 -19.91
C GLN A 141 -9.60 -28.62 -20.12
N ASP A 142 -8.86 -29.69 -20.02
CA ASP A 142 -9.39 -31.05 -20.21
C ASP A 142 -10.32 -31.44 -19.03
N VAL A 143 -9.94 -31.14 -17.80
CA VAL A 143 -10.78 -31.31 -16.61
C VAL A 143 -12.07 -30.48 -16.74
N SER A 144 -11.97 -29.22 -17.17
CA SER A 144 -13.12 -28.34 -17.40
C SER A 144 -14.11 -28.95 -18.44
N LYS A 145 -13.61 -29.50 -19.56
CA LYS A 145 -14.45 -30.18 -20.56
C LYS A 145 -15.16 -31.41 -19.99
N ILE A 146 -14.47 -32.19 -19.16
CA ILE A 146 -15.06 -33.38 -18.51
C ILE A 146 -16.19 -32.93 -17.58
N ILE A 147 -15.96 -31.95 -16.71
CA ILE A 147 -16.95 -31.40 -15.80
C ILE A 147 -18.19 -30.90 -16.56
N ALA A 148 -17.98 -30.12 -17.63
CA ALA A 148 -19.08 -29.62 -18.45
C ALA A 148 -19.93 -30.75 -19.06
N ARG A 149 -19.32 -31.88 -19.49
CA ARG A 149 -20.04 -33.06 -19.98
C ARG A 149 -20.87 -33.74 -18.88
N VAL A 150 -20.29 -33.89 -17.71
CA VAL A 150 -20.99 -34.47 -16.54
C VAL A 150 -22.19 -33.62 -16.16
N ASP A 151 -22.05 -32.30 -16.12
CA ASP A 151 -23.14 -31.37 -15.83
C ASP A 151 -24.30 -31.49 -16.84
N VAL A 152 -24.00 -31.57 -18.14
CA VAL A 152 -25.00 -31.81 -19.18
C VAL A 152 -25.69 -33.17 -18.98
N TYR A 153 -24.96 -34.25 -18.72
CA TYR A 153 -25.56 -35.56 -18.51
C TYR A 153 -26.44 -35.60 -17.26
N GLN A 154 -26.01 -34.94 -16.17
CA GLN A 154 -26.81 -34.80 -14.97
C GLN A 154 -28.12 -34.06 -15.24
N SER A 155 -28.08 -32.94 -15.96
CA SER A 155 -29.26 -32.18 -16.34
C SER A 155 -30.21 -32.98 -17.18
N LEU A 156 -29.74 -33.74 -18.21
CA LEU A 156 -30.54 -34.61 -19.03
C LEU A 156 -31.15 -35.78 -18.25
N ALA A 157 -30.43 -36.38 -17.33
CA ALA A 157 -30.91 -37.46 -16.48
C ALA A 157 -32.05 -36.98 -15.55
N MET A 158 -31.92 -35.78 -14.99
CA MET A 158 -32.98 -35.18 -14.17
C MET A 158 -34.24 -35.00 -14.98
N LEU A 159 -34.15 -34.43 -16.19
CA LEU A 159 -35.30 -34.24 -17.09
C LEU A 159 -35.95 -35.55 -17.53
N ALA A 160 -35.15 -36.62 -17.67
CA ALA A 160 -35.68 -37.94 -18.06
C ALA A 160 -36.33 -38.71 -16.91
N SER A 161 -36.15 -38.27 -15.68
CA SER A 161 -36.72 -38.88 -14.45
C SER A 161 -38.01 -38.25 -13.99
N GLU A 162 -38.43 -37.11 -14.61
CA GLU A 162 -39.72 -36.49 -14.48
C GLU A 162 -40.74 -37.12 -15.45
#